data_46372e08ca028ca9b2b7843e241640c1
#
_entry.id   46372e08ca028ca9b2b7843e241640c1
#
_cell.length_a   1.000
_cell.length_b   1.000
_cell.length_c   1.000
_cell.angle_alpha   90.00
_cell.angle_beta   90.00
_cell.angle_gamma   90.00
#
_symmetry.space_group_name_H-M   'P 1'
#
loop_
_entity.id
_entity.type
_entity.pdbx_description
1 polymer ?
#
loop_
_entity_poly.entity_id
_entity_poly.type
_entity_poly.pdbx_seq_one_letter_code
_entity_poly.pdbx_strand_id
1 'polypeptide(L)'
;MLARDWQVRAFDARGGQSLFFDDVAGVEVHAEQDPTALTSAIIEAGPDLVVVSPGVPAHHPVFAACEQAGIDLWGEVELAWRLQEEGPHAGRPWLTVTGTNGKTTTVGMLGQILRSAGVKVEEVGNIGTPITRAIDSDAEVFAVELSSFQLHTAHTVSPLASVCLNVDADHLDWHGSAEAYAADKARVYQNTIKACIYPASDRRVEAMVENADVVEGARAIGLTLAAPSVSQFGIVEGLLVDRAFVENRARQAAALAHVSDLSGAYGAHPSAAVLCDALAAAALARAYGVEAEAVEEGLRSFRPAGHRRAIIAHAADLTWVDDSKATNAHAARASLAGLPPRSAI
;
A
#
# COMPACT_ATOMS: atom_id res chain seq x y z
N MET A 1 15.08 9.86 -14.81
CA MET A 1 16.47 9.43 -15.12
C MET A 1 17.10 10.26 -16.22
N LEU A 2 16.64 10.23 -17.47
CA LEU A 2 17.25 11.05 -18.56
C LEU A 2 17.26 12.56 -18.26
N ALA A 3 16.23 13.09 -17.60
CA ALA A 3 16.18 14.50 -17.18
C ALA A 3 17.21 14.88 -16.08
N ARG A 4 17.94 13.89 -15.54
CA ARG A 4 18.99 14.06 -14.52
C ARG A 4 20.38 13.71 -15.06
N ASP A 5 20.58 13.75 -16.39
CA ASP A 5 21.83 13.42 -17.09
C ASP A 5 22.35 12.00 -16.87
N TRP A 6 21.47 11.05 -16.51
CA TRP A 6 21.82 9.64 -16.39
C TRP A 6 21.87 8.97 -17.77
N GLN A 7 22.88 8.16 -17.99
CA GLN A 7 22.89 7.27 -19.14
C GLN A 7 22.00 6.06 -18.81
N VAL A 8 20.97 5.80 -19.61
CA VAL A 8 20.00 4.75 -19.37
C VAL A 8 20.08 3.70 -20.47
N ARG A 9 20.21 2.44 -20.08
CA ARG A 9 20.02 1.28 -20.94
C ARG A 9 18.83 0.48 -20.44
N ALA A 10 18.00 0.01 -21.35
CA ALA A 10 16.85 -0.83 -21.03
C ALA A 10 17.14 -2.27 -21.43
N PHE A 11 16.81 -3.22 -20.54
CA PHE A 11 16.93 -4.65 -20.77
C PHE A 11 15.56 -5.29 -20.62
N ASP A 12 15.10 -6.05 -21.61
CA ASP A 12 13.76 -6.67 -21.62
C ASP A 12 13.83 -8.12 -22.10
N ALA A 13 13.20 -9.02 -21.36
CA ALA A 13 13.12 -10.45 -21.69
C ALA A 13 12.13 -10.77 -22.83
N ARG A 14 11.31 -9.83 -23.27
CA ARG A 14 10.21 -10.06 -24.23
C ARG A 14 10.61 -9.91 -25.70
N GLY A 15 11.88 -9.75 -26.00
CA GLY A 15 12.43 -9.83 -27.34
C GLY A 15 11.81 -8.85 -28.35
N GLY A 16 12.15 -7.57 -28.29
CA GLY A 16 11.85 -6.59 -29.36
C GLY A 16 10.39 -6.13 -29.49
N GLN A 17 9.51 -6.56 -28.60
CA GLN A 17 8.13 -6.03 -28.50
C GLN A 17 7.98 -5.00 -27.37
N SER A 18 9.07 -4.44 -26.90
CA SER A 18 9.05 -3.37 -25.90
C SER A 18 8.65 -2.04 -26.56
N LEU A 19 7.36 -1.90 -26.82
CA LEU A 19 6.73 -0.70 -27.42
C LEU A 19 6.88 0.57 -26.57
N PHE A 20 7.50 0.48 -25.38
CA PHE A 20 7.58 1.61 -24.44
C PHE A 20 8.87 2.43 -24.58
N PHE A 21 9.90 1.92 -25.22
CA PHE A 21 11.21 2.59 -25.30
C PHE A 21 11.60 3.00 -26.72
N ASP A 22 10.93 2.49 -27.75
CA ASP A 22 11.26 2.77 -29.17
C ASP A 22 11.18 4.27 -29.51
N ASP A 23 10.36 5.03 -28.77
CA ASP A 23 10.18 6.48 -28.97
C ASP A 23 10.97 7.33 -27.95
N VAL A 24 11.74 6.70 -27.02
CA VAL A 24 12.52 7.44 -26.02
C VAL A 24 13.93 7.69 -26.54
N ALA A 25 14.17 8.90 -27.05
CA ALA A 25 15.49 9.29 -27.56
C ALA A 25 16.57 9.13 -26.47
N GLY A 26 17.67 8.45 -26.82
CA GLY A 26 18.82 8.26 -25.93
C GLY A 26 18.77 7.05 -25.01
N VAL A 27 17.79 6.15 -25.18
CA VAL A 27 17.75 4.84 -24.50
C VAL A 27 18.14 3.74 -25.47
N GLU A 28 19.20 3.02 -25.14
CA GLU A 28 19.58 1.78 -25.83
C GLU A 28 18.78 0.61 -25.24
N VAL A 29 18.12 -0.18 -26.09
CA VAL A 29 17.32 -1.33 -25.67
C VAL A 29 18.03 -2.63 -26.04
N HIS A 30 18.26 -3.49 -25.07
CA HIS A 30 18.79 -4.84 -25.24
C HIS A 30 17.70 -5.86 -24.92
N ALA A 31 17.38 -6.74 -25.89
CA ALA A 31 16.37 -7.76 -25.76
C ALA A 31 17.01 -9.15 -25.73
N GLU A 32 16.77 -9.92 -24.66
CA GLU A 32 17.28 -11.29 -24.49
C GLU A 32 16.28 -12.10 -23.64
N GLN A 33 15.84 -13.24 -24.16
CA GLN A 33 14.81 -14.07 -23.49
C GLN A 33 15.39 -15.00 -22.42
N ASP A 34 16.63 -15.43 -22.57
CA ASP A 34 17.27 -16.27 -21.55
C ASP A 34 17.66 -15.42 -20.32
N PRO A 35 17.14 -15.72 -19.13
CA PRO A 35 17.41 -14.92 -17.95
C PRO A 35 18.89 -14.85 -17.57
N THR A 36 19.67 -15.90 -17.85
CA THR A 36 21.10 -15.95 -17.54
C THR A 36 21.88 -15.09 -18.51
N ALA A 37 21.58 -15.19 -19.80
CA ALA A 37 22.22 -14.38 -20.86
C ALA A 37 21.86 -12.89 -20.65
N LEU A 38 20.59 -12.57 -20.34
CA LEU A 38 20.15 -11.22 -20.02
C LEU A 38 20.92 -10.65 -18.81
N THR A 39 21.05 -11.45 -17.74
CA THR A 39 21.82 -11.07 -16.55
C THR A 39 23.28 -10.80 -16.88
N SER A 40 23.92 -11.68 -17.68
CA SER A 40 25.30 -11.47 -18.10
C SER A 40 25.48 -10.17 -18.88
N ALA A 41 24.57 -9.87 -19.80
CA ALA A 41 24.59 -8.63 -20.58
C ALA A 41 24.43 -7.39 -19.69
N ILE A 42 23.58 -7.46 -18.65
CA ILE A 42 23.42 -6.37 -17.66
C ILE A 42 24.73 -6.12 -16.92
N ILE A 43 25.37 -7.18 -16.40
CA ILE A 43 26.62 -7.05 -15.63
C ILE A 43 27.78 -6.58 -16.53
N GLU A 44 27.89 -7.12 -17.76
CA GLU A 44 28.91 -6.71 -18.74
C GLU A 44 28.78 -5.25 -19.18
N ALA A 45 27.56 -4.70 -19.14
CA ALA A 45 27.33 -3.27 -19.41
C ALA A 45 27.92 -2.34 -18.34
N GLY A 46 28.34 -2.88 -17.19
CA GLY A 46 28.99 -2.15 -16.10
C GLY A 46 28.13 -1.04 -15.49
N PRO A 47 26.87 -1.29 -15.10
CA PRO A 47 26.01 -0.24 -14.55
C PRO A 47 26.45 0.15 -13.13
N ASP A 48 26.26 1.43 -12.79
CA ASP A 48 26.38 1.91 -11.40
C ASP A 48 25.15 1.51 -10.58
N LEU A 49 24.00 1.33 -11.23
CA LEU A 49 22.71 0.99 -10.61
C LEU A 49 21.87 0.13 -11.57
N VAL A 50 21.27 -0.90 -11.04
CA VAL A 50 20.22 -1.69 -11.73
C VAL A 50 18.87 -1.38 -11.12
N VAL A 51 17.90 -0.97 -11.95
CA VAL A 51 16.51 -0.78 -11.53
C VAL A 51 15.63 -1.85 -12.13
N VAL A 52 14.99 -2.65 -11.27
CA VAL A 52 14.15 -3.78 -11.70
C VAL A 52 12.67 -3.46 -11.64
N SER A 53 11.92 -3.97 -12.63
CA SER A 53 10.46 -3.98 -12.58
C SER A 53 9.97 -4.93 -11.48
N PRO A 54 8.86 -4.61 -10.77
CA PRO A 54 8.24 -5.54 -9.81
C PRO A 54 7.80 -6.88 -10.41
N GLY A 55 7.70 -6.97 -11.74
CA GLY A 55 7.41 -8.20 -12.45
C GLY A 55 8.58 -9.19 -12.52
N VAL A 56 9.82 -8.78 -12.22
CA VAL A 56 10.99 -9.66 -12.17
C VAL A 56 10.92 -10.49 -10.88
N PRO A 57 10.80 -11.85 -10.97
CA PRO A 57 10.62 -12.67 -9.79
C PRO A 57 11.86 -12.69 -8.89
N ALA A 58 11.67 -12.86 -7.58
CA ALA A 58 12.73 -12.81 -6.56
C ALA A 58 13.89 -13.80 -6.83
N HIS A 59 13.59 -14.92 -7.50
CA HIS A 59 14.60 -15.94 -7.87
C HIS A 59 15.34 -15.65 -9.18
N HIS A 60 15.08 -14.51 -9.84
CA HIS A 60 15.77 -14.16 -11.09
C HIS A 60 17.27 -13.95 -10.84
N PRO A 61 18.17 -14.48 -11.71
CA PRO A 61 19.62 -14.46 -11.48
C PRO A 61 20.21 -13.05 -11.34
N VAL A 62 19.53 -12.01 -11.80
CA VAL A 62 20.01 -10.61 -11.70
C VAL A 62 20.23 -10.18 -10.24
N PHE A 63 19.42 -10.65 -9.29
CA PHE A 63 19.58 -10.29 -7.87
C PHE A 63 20.91 -10.77 -7.32
N ALA A 64 21.19 -12.07 -7.45
CA ALA A 64 22.46 -12.65 -6.99
C ALA A 64 23.67 -12.10 -7.77
N ALA A 65 23.53 -11.82 -9.06
CA ALA A 65 24.61 -11.27 -9.87
C ALA A 65 24.98 -9.83 -9.47
N CYS A 66 24.00 -8.97 -9.21
CA CYS A 66 24.22 -7.61 -8.72
C CYS A 66 24.89 -7.64 -7.33
N GLU A 67 24.40 -8.49 -6.41
CA GLU A 67 25.00 -8.65 -5.09
C GLU A 67 26.47 -9.08 -5.18
N GLN A 68 26.80 -10.09 -6.01
CA GLN A 68 28.18 -10.57 -6.23
C GLN A 68 29.09 -9.51 -6.87
N ALA A 69 28.53 -8.68 -7.75
CA ALA A 69 29.26 -7.62 -8.43
C ALA A 69 29.37 -6.32 -7.58
N GLY A 70 28.68 -6.25 -6.45
CA GLY A 70 28.61 -5.03 -5.62
C GLY A 70 27.84 -3.89 -6.31
N ILE A 71 26.89 -4.21 -7.19
CA ILE A 71 26.05 -3.25 -7.91
C ILE A 71 24.75 -3.07 -7.14
N ASP A 72 24.38 -1.82 -6.87
CA ASP A 72 23.09 -1.50 -6.25
C ASP A 72 21.93 -1.95 -7.14
N LEU A 73 20.92 -2.62 -6.53
CA LEU A 73 19.71 -3.04 -7.20
C LEU A 73 18.49 -2.47 -6.47
N TRP A 74 17.72 -1.64 -7.17
CA TRP A 74 16.54 -0.98 -6.65
C TRP A 74 15.29 -1.34 -7.46
N GLY A 75 14.13 -1.30 -6.80
CA GLY A 75 12.84 -1.24 -7.49
C GLY A 75 12.40 0.20 -7.72
N GLU A 76 11.24 0.37 -8.36
CA GLU A 76 10.64 1.69 -8.62
C GLU A 76 10.43 2.49 -7.33
N VAL A 77 9.99 1.84 -6.26
CA VAL A 77 9.66 2.48 -4.97
C VAL A 77 10.90 3.04 -4.31
N GLU A 78 11.98 2.25 -4.24
CA GLU A 78 13.26 2.68 -3.70
C GLU A 78 13.86 3.83 -4.52
N LEU A 79 13.80 3.71 -5.85
CA LEU A 79 14.24 4.77 -6.75
C LEU A 79 13.47 6.08 -6.51
N ALA A 80 12.13 6.00 -6.43
CA ALA A 80 11.29 7.17 -6.21
C ALA A 80 11.59 7.83 -4.85
N TRP A 81 11.77 7.02 -3.80
CA TRP A 81 12.14 7.52 -2.47
C TRP A 81 13.45 8.30 -2.51
N ARG A 82 14.52 7.69 -3.05
CA ARG A 82 15.84 8.35 -3.13
C ARG A 82 15.81 9.62 -3.98
N LEU A 83 15.12 9.58 -5.12
CA LEU A 83 14.97 10.75 -5.97
C LEU A 83 14.20 11.89 -5.30
N GLN A 84 13.19 11.57 -4.48
CA GLN A 84 12.47 12.56 -3.68
C GLN A 84 13.38 13.18 -2.61
N GLU A 85 14.13 12.35 -1.87
CA GLU A 85 15.02 12.83 -0.80
C GLU A 85 16.20 13.68 -1.32
N GLU A 86 16.61 13.47 -2.56
CA GLU A 86 17.62 14.30 -3.24
C GLU A 86 17.00 15.54 -3.92
N GLY A 87 15.68 15.61 -4.01
CA GLY A 87 14.94 16.62 -4.76
C GLY A 87 14.36 17.75 -3.92
N PRO A 88 13.61 18.65 -4.54
CA PRO A 88 13.00 19.82 -3.88
C PRO A 88 11.88 19.43 -2.89
N HIS A 89 11.41 18.19 -2.93
CA HIS A 89 10.36 17.65 -2.06
C HIS A 89 10.89 16.67 -1.03
N ALA A 90 12.18 16.79 -0.65
CA ALA A 90 12.78 15.99 0.43
C ALA A 90 11.95 16.09 1.71
N GLY A 91 11.77 14.96 2.39
CA GLY A 91 10.97 14.88 3.60
C GLY A 91 9.45 14.90 3.38
N ARG A 92 8.94 14.85 2.13
CA ARG A 92 7.49 14.67 1.90
C ARG A 92 7.01 13.37 2.52
N PRO A 93 6.01 13.40 3.40
CA PRO A 93 5.56 12.19 4.09
C PRO A 93 4.91 11.17 3.14
N TRP A 94 5.21 9.90 3.37
CA TRP A 94 4.50 8.78 2.78
C TRP A 94 3.67 8.10 3.86
N LEU A 95 2.41 7.78 3.54
CA LEU A 95 1.51 6.96 4.35
C LEU A 95 1.30 5.66 3.59
N THR A 96 1.93 4.57 4.05
CA THR A 96 2.07 3.35 3.27
C THR A 96 1.09 2.26 3.69
N VAL A 97 0.51 1.59 2.70
CA VAL A 97 -0.48 0.53 2.88
C VAL A 97 -0.06 -0.70 2.10
N THR A 98 0.07 -1.83 2.79
CA THR A 98 0.18 -3.15 2.18
C THR A 98 -0.84 -4.13 2.77
N GLY A 99 -0.89 -5.33 2.24
CA GLY A 99 -1.78 -6.42 2.66
C GLY A 99 -2.06 -7.34 1.47
N THR A 100 -2.60 -8.49 1.69
CA THR A 100 -3.12 -9.33 0.61
C THR A 100 -4.35 -8.67 0.01
N ASN A 101 -5.29 -8.22 0.82
CA ASN A 101 -6.54 -7.57 0.43
C ASN A 101 -6.73 -6.22 1.16
N GLY A 102 -7.65 -5.37 0.67
CA GLY A 102 -8.04 -4.11 1.31
C GLY A 102 -7.22 -2.87 0.91
N LYS A 103 -6.02 -3.04 0.36
CA LYS A 103 -5.08 -1.95 0.05
C LYS A 103 -5.70 -0.74 -0.66
N THR A 104 -6.30 -0.96 -1.82
CA THR A 104 -6.87 0.11 -2.66
C THR A 104 -8.03 0.82 -1.97
N THR A 105 -8.86 0.08 -1.23
CA THR A 105 -9.96 0.64 -0.44
C THR A 105 -9.40 1.55 0.65
N THR A 106 -8.41 1.08 1.39
CA THR A 106 -7.76 1.84 2.47
C THR A 106 -7.09 3.11 1.93
N VAL A 107 -6.32 3.00 0.83
CA VAL A 107 -5.66 4.16 0.20
C VAL A 107 -6.69 5.16 -0.32
N GLY A 108 -7.77 4.71 -0.95
CA GLY A 108 -8.84 5.60 -1.42
C GLY A 108 -9.58 6.28 -0.27
N MET A 109 -9.89 5.59 0.83
CA MET A 109 -10.45 6.19 2.05
C MET A 109 -9.49 7.21 2.66
N LEU A 110 -8.21 6.87 2.79
CA LEU A 110 -7.17 7.76 3.27
C LEU A 110 -7.05 9.02 2.40
N GLY A 111 -7.01 8.86 1.09
CA GLY A 111 -6.97 9.97 0.14
C GLY A 111 -8.17 10.89 0.30
N GLN A 112 -9.37 10.33 0.48
CA GLN A 112 -10.59 11.13 0.68
C GLN A 112 -10.58 11.86 2.04
N ILE A 113 -10.13 11.23 3.12
CA ILE A 113 -9.97 11.86 4.43
C ILE A 113 -8.98 13.04 4.35
N LEU A 114 -7.84 12.85 3.72
CA LEU A 114 -6.83 13.90 3.57
C LEU A 114 -7.37 15.09 2.74
N ARG A 115 -8.10 14.82 1.65
CA ARG A 115 -8.76 15.89 0.86
C ARG A 115 -9.81 16.63 1.68
N SER A 116 -10.59 15.94 2.51
CA SER A 116 -11.57 16.58 3.41
C SER A 116 -10.90 17.46 4.48
N ALA A 117 -9.65 17.17 4.83
CA ALA A 117 -8.80 18.02 5.67
C ALA A 117 -8.12 19.17 4.90
N GLY A 118 -8.37 19.33 3.61
CA GLY A 118 -7.73 20.37 2.77
C GLY A 118 -6.29 20.05 2.37
N VAL A 119 -5.81 18.82 2.58
CA VAL A 119 -4.44 18.41 2.27
C VAL A 119 -4.34 17.97 0.81
N LYS A 120 -3.33 18.46 0.09
CA LYS A 120 -3.01 18.01 -1.27
C LYS A 120 -2.37 16.63 -1.19
N VAL A 121 -3.17 15.60 -1.43
CA VAL A 121 -2.74 14.20 -1.43
C VAL A 121 -2.75 13.61 -2.84
N GLU A 122 -1.77 12.77 -3.14
CA GLU A 122 -1.77 11.94 -4.33
C GLU A 122 -1.73 10.46 -3.93
N GLU A 123 -2.61 9.66 -4.56
CA GLU A 123 -2.67 8.21 -4.39
C GLU A 123 -1.76 7.57 -5.43
N VAL A 124 -0.73 6.85 -4.97
CA VAL A 124 0.37 6.39 -5.81
C VAL A 124 0.80 4.95 -5.49
N GLY A 125 1.66 4.41 -6.31
CA GLY A 125 2.31 3.11 -6.10
C GLY A 125 1.75 2.01 -6.98
N ASN A 126 1.26 0.94 -6.37
CA ASN A 126 0.65 -0.19 -7.09
C ASN A 126 -0.67 0.17 -7.81
N ILE A 127 -1.19 1.36 -7.54
CA ILE A 127 -2.37 1.98 -8.17
C ILE A 127 -2.06 3.43 -8.52
N GLY A 128 -2.92 4.03 -9.33
CA GLY A 128 -2.84 5.46 -9.66
C GLY A 128 -1.60 5.81 -10.49
N THR A 129 -1.00 6.93 -10.16
CA THR A 129 0.21 7.41 -10.83
C THR A 129 1.44 6.62 -10.35
N PRO A 130 2.34 6.17 -11.23
CA PRO A 130 3.64 5.64 -10.81
C PRO A 130 4.38 6.62 -9.90
N ILE A 131 4.94 6.13 -8.78
CA ILE A 131 5.54 7.02 -7.77
C ILE A 131 6.65 7.87 -8.37
N THR A 132 7.46 7.29 -9.27
CA THR A 132 8.55 7.99 -9.98
C THR A 132 8.08 9.18 -10.84
N ARG A 133 6.80 9.23 -11.21
CA ARG A 133 6.19 10.40 -11.88
C ARG A 133 5.58 11.39 -10.90
N ALA A 134 5.09 10.88 -9.77
CA ALA A 134 4.41 11.70 -8.77
C ALA A 134 5.38 12.53 -7.92
N ILE A 135 6.66 12.14 -7.80
CA ILE A 135 7.64 12.84 -6.94
C ILE A 135 7.80 14.31 -7.24
N ASP A 136 7.58 14.73 -8.48
CA ASP A 136 7.69 16.14 -8.92
C ASP A 136 6.36 16.90 -8.79
N SER A 137 5.27 16.27 -8.30
CA SER A 137 3.98 16.93 -8.11
C SER A 137 3.99 17.88 -6.90
N ASP A 138 2.95 18.72 -6.79
CA ASP A 138 2.75 19.65 -5.68
C ASP A 138 1.99 19.03 -4.49
N ALA A 139 1.86 17.71 -4.45
CA ALA A 139 1.26 16.98 -3.32
C ALA A 139 2.06 17.22 -2.03
N GLU A 140 1.35 17.40 -0.93
CA GLU A 140 1.93 17.58 0.40
C GLU A 140 2.23 16.24 1.09
N VAL A 141 1.52 15.17 0.69
CA VAL A 141 1.64 13.82 1.22
C VAL A 141 1.28 12.79 0.16
N PHE A 142 1.92 11.64 0.20
CA PHE A 142 1.53 10.50 -0.62
C PHE A 142 0.78 9.45 0.20
N ALA A 143 -0.38 8.99 -0.31
CA ALA A 143 -1.05 7.78 0.11
C ALA A 143 -0.58 6.64 -0.79
N VAL A 144 0.28 5.76 -0.27
CA VAL A 144 1.06 4.83 -1.09
C VAL A 144 0.55 3.41 -0.94
N GLU A 145 0.03 2.83 -2.03
CA GLU A 145 -0.24 1.40 -2.10
C GLU A 145 1.02 0.63 -2.47
N LEU A 146 1.42 -0.36 -1.67
CA LEU A 146 2.60 -1.18 -1.93
C LEU A 146 2.23 -2.66 -2.06
N SER A 147 2.65 -3.28 -3.17
CA SER A 147 2.63 -4.73 -3.33
C SER A 147 3.82 -5.38 -2.62
N SER A 148 3.75 -6.70 -2.36
CA SER A 148 4.91 -7.45 -1.85
C SER A 148 6.09 -7.44 -2.83
N PHE A 149 5.82 -7.40 -4.12
CA PHE A 149 6.84 -7.31 -5.17
C PHE A 149 7.65 -6.01 -5.10
N GLN A 150 6.95 -4.88 -4.89
CA GLN A 150 7.58 -3.57 -4.74
C GLN A 150 8.36 -3.47 -3.42
N LEU A 151 7.83 -4.05 -2.34
CA LEU A 151 8.49 -4.09 -1.03
C LEU A 151 9.76 -4.94 -1.03
N HIS A 152 9.85 -5.97 -1.88
CA HIS A 152 11.04 -6.83 -1.99
C HIS A 152 12.34 -6.03 -2.23
N THR A 153 12.25 -4.95 -2.97
CA THR A 153 13.38 -4.09 -3.36
C THR A 153 13.33 -2.69 -2.72
N ALA A 154 12.52 -2.50 -1.68
CA ALA A 154 12.48 -1.29 -0.88
C ALA A 154 13.38 -1.45 0.35
N HIS A 155 14.40 -0.60 0.48
CA HIS A 155 15.44 -0.74 1.51
C HIS A 155 15.54 0.46 2.44
N THR A 156 15.46 1.69 1.90
CA THR A 156 15.67 2.93 2.66
C THR A 156 14.41 3.77 2.82
N VAL A 157 13.30 3.30 2.27
CA VAL A 157 12.00 3.98 2.40
C VAL A 157 11.67 4.15 3.88
N SER A 158 11.41 5.39 4.30
CA SER A 158 11.12 5.76 5.69
C SER A 158 9.76 6.46 5.78
N PRO A 159 8.66 5.71 5.80
CA PRO A 159 7.31 6.29 5.79
C PRO A 159 6.97 6.94 7.13
N LEU A 160 6.12 7.97 7.09
CA LEU A 160 5.60 8.61 8.30
C LEU A 160 4.78 7.63 9.13
N ALA A 161 3.92 6.86 8.48
CA ALA A 161 3.14 5.80 9.10
C ALA A 161 2.83 4.69 8.09
N SER A 162 2.72 3.46 8.57
CA SER A 162 2.60 2.26 7.75
C SER A 162 1.53 1.33 8.28
N VAL A 163 0.86 0.60 7.38
CA VAL A 163 -0.06 -0.48 7.75
C VAL A 163 0.11 -1.71 6.86
N CYS A 164 0.12 -2.88 7.48
CA CYS A 164 -0.16 -4.15 6.83
C CYS A 164 -1.54 -4.65 7.28
N LEU A 165 -2.50 -4.72 6.34
CA LEU A 165 -3.90 -5.01 6.63
C LEU A 165 -4.15 -6.49 6.97
N ASN A 166 -3.48 -7.38 6.27
CA ASN A 166 -3.59 -8.84 6.41
C ASN A 166 -2.51 -9.54 5.58
N VAL A 167 -2.21 -10.79 5.94
CA VAL A 167 -1.28 -11.64 5.21
C VAL A 167 -1.86 -13.04 5.05
N ASP A 168 -2.42 -13.29 3.88
CA ASP A 168 -2.87 -14.62 3.44
C ASP A 168 -1.93 -15.11 2.33
N ALA A 169 -1.75 -16.41 2.19
CA ALA A 169 -0.86 -16.97 1.17
C ALA A 169 -1.33 -16.60 -0.25
N ASP A 170 -0.47 -15.91 -0.98
CA ASP A 170 -0.69 -15.47 -2.36
C ASP A 170 0.67 -15.38 -3.09
N HIS A 171 0.67 -15.37 -4.42
CA HIS A 171 1.86 -15.16 -5.25
C HIS A 171 3.08 -16.04 -4.89
N LEU A 172 2.85 -17.32 -4.53
CA LEU A 172 3.91 -18.23 -4.12
C LEU A 172 4.86 -18.60 -5.28
N ASP A 173 4.40 -18.51 -6.50
CA ASP A 173 5.18 -18.66 -7.73
C ASP A 173 6.27 -17.59 -7.85
N TRP A 174 6.01 -16.38 -7.39
CA TRP A 174 6.95 -15.26 -7.42
C TRP A 174 7.90 -15.28 -6.20
N HIS A 175 7.36 -15.48 -4.98
CA HIS A 175 8.12 -15.40 -3.72
C HIS A 175 8.80 -16.71 -3.33
N GLY A 176 8.36 -17.85 -3.90
CA GLY A 176 8.87 -19.19 -3.58
C GLY A 176 8.23 -19.80 -2.33
N SER A 177 7.85 -19.03 -1.31
CA SER A 177 7.17 -19.52 -0.10
C SER A 177 6.24 -18.47 0.53
N ALA A 178 5.34 -18.92 1.41
CA ALA A 178 4.47 -18.05 2.19
C ALA A 178 5.25 -17.19 3.21
N GLU A 179 6.35 -17.73 3.72
CA GLU A 179 7.24 -17.06 4.66
C GLU A 179 7.98 -15.91 3.96
N ALA A 180 8.50 -16.13 2.74
CA ALA A 180 9.15 -15.09 1.94
C ALA A 180 8.15 -13.97 1.55
N TYR A 181 6.92 -14.35 1.14
CA TYR A 181 5.85 -13.39 0.89
C TYR A 181 5.54 -12.52 2.13
N ALA A 182 5.44 -13.16 3.31
CA ALA A 182 5.20 -12.45 4.56
C ALA A 182 6.38 -11.55 4.94
N ALA A 183 7.61 -12.01 4.74
CA ALA A 183 8.82 -11.25 5.01
C ALA A 183 8.91 -9.99 4.13
N ASP A 184 8.57 -10.10 2.84
CA ASP A 184 8.53 -8.95 1.95
C ASP A 184 7.47 -7.93 2.38
N LYS A 185 6.27 -8.39 2.82
CA LYS A 185 5.25 -7.47 3.35
C LYS A 185 5.67 -6.79 4.64
N ALA A 186 6.42 -7.47 5.51
CA ALA A 186 6.90 -6.91 6.76
C ALA A 186 7.82 -5.68 6.56
N ARG A 187 8.46 -5.57 5.39
CA ARG A 187 9.30 -4.42 5.02
C ARG A 187 8.54 -3.09 5.02
N VAL A 188 7.20 -3.10 4.92
CA VAL A 188 6.38 -1.88 5.00
C VAL A 188 6.60 -1.12 6.31
N TYR A 189 6.99 -1.82 7.38
CA TYR A 189 7.21 -1.22 8.70
C TYR A 189 8.64 -0.71 8.91
N GLN A 190 9.59 -1.14 8.09
CA GLN A 190 10.99 -0.72 8.24
C GLN A 190 11.12 0.80 8.12
N ASN A 191 11.99 1.38 8.95
CA ASN A 191 12.27 2.81 9.02
C ASN A 191 11.02 3.69 9.27
N THR A 192 9.90 3.14 9.72
CA THR A 192 8.68 3.92 10.00
C THR A 192 8.96 4.95 11.09
N ILE A 193 8.54 6.21 10.84
CA ILE A 193 8.90 7.35 11.69
C ILE A 193 7.95 7.49 12.90
N LYS A 194 6.63 7.28 12.72
CA LYS A 194 5.64 7.67 13.74
C LYS A 194 4.73 6.53 14.19
N ALA A 195 4.23 5.70 13.28
CA ALA A 195 3.24 4.67 13.64
C ALA A 195 3.28 3.45 12.73
N CYS A 196 3.43 2.27 13.33
CA CYS A 196 3.20 0.96 12.72
C CYS A 196 1.81 0.48 13.09
N ILE A 197 0.88 0.51 12.13
CA ILE A 197 -0.53 0.21 12.31
C ILE A 197 -0.77 -1.25 11.92
N TYR A 198 -1.51 -2.01 12.73
CA TYR A 198 -1.74 -3.43 12.49
C TYR A 198 -3.07 -3.93 13.05
N PRO A 199 -3.71 -4.95 12.46
CA PRO A 199 -4.90 -5.58 13.05
C PRO A 199 -4.50 -6.37 14.29
N ALA A 200 -5.00 -5.97 15.47
CA ALA A 200 -4.64 -6.58 16.77
C ALA A 200 -5.10 -8.06 16.90
N SER A 201 -5.96 -8.53 16.02
CA SER A 201 -6.39 -9.94 15.95
C SER A 201 -5.48 -10.84 15.11
N ASP A 202 -4.56 -10.25 14.32
CA ASP A 202 -3.65 -11.00 13.45
C ASP A 202 -2.25 -11.09 14.07
N ARG A 203 -1.97 -12.24 14.71
CA ARG A 203 -0.68 -12.52 15.37
C ARG A 203 0.52 -12.48 14.42
N ARG A 204 0.31 -12.78 13.14
CA ARG A 204 1.38 -12.73 12.15
C ARG A 204 1.80 -11.29 11.86
N VAL A 205 0.82 -10.42 11.66
CA VAL A 205 1.09 -8.98 11.43
C VAL A 205 1.60 -8.31 12.71
N GLU A 206 1.10 -8.69 13.89
CA GLU A 206 1.64 -8.23 15.18
C GLU A 206 3.13 -8.54 15.30
N ALA A 207 3.54 -9.78 15.01
CA ALA A 207 4.94 -10.18 15.01
C ALA A 207 5.81 -9.42 14.00
N MET A 208 5.25 -9.00 12.85
CA MET A 208 5.96 -8.14 11.90
C MET A 208 6.28 -6.77 12.51
N VAL A 209 5.34 -6.18 13.27
CA VAL A 209 5.56 -4.90 13.95
C VAL A 209 6.57 -5.03 15.08
N GLU A 210 6.49 -6.10 15.87
CA GLU A 210 7.41 -6.37 16.98
C GLU A 210 8.86 -6.53 16.52
N ASN A 211 9.07 -7.07 15.33
CA ASN A 211 10.40 -7.31 14.74
C ASN A 211 10.86 -6.23 13.76
N ALA A 212 10.08 -5.16 13.56
CA ALA A 212 10.44 -4.10 12.64
C ALA A 212 11.55 -3.21 13.21
N ASP A 213 12.55 -2.91 12.37
CA ASP A 213 13.52 -1.85 12.65
C ASP A 213 12.90 -0.50 12.28
N VAL A 214 12.61 0.33 13.28
CA VAL A 214 11.86 1.57 13.13
C VAL A 214 12.64 2.76 13.69
N VAL A 215 12.26 3.97 13.30
CA VAL A 215 12.84 5.19 13.89
C VAL A 215 12.44 5.28 15.37
N GLU A 216 13.38 5.69 16.21
CA GLU A 216 13.14 5.85 17.65
C GLU A 216 11.94 6.77 17.92
N GLY A 217 11.00 6.29 18.74
CA GLY A 217 9.75 6.98 19.03
C GLY A 217 8.55 6.54 18.18
N ALA A 218 8.75 5.72 17.16
CA ALA A 218 7.66 5.09 16.43
C ALA A 218 6.82 4.19 17.37
N ARG A 219 5.51 4.15 17.15
CA ARG A 219 4.57 3.44 18.04
C ARG A 219 3.82 2.35 17.29
N ALA A 220 3.63 1.21 17.95
CA ALA A 220 2.68 0.19 17.50
C ALA A 220 1.23 0.64 17.80
N ILE A 221 0.37 0.64 16.78
CA ILE A 221 -1.03 1.07 16.86
C ILE A 221 -1.93 -0.07 16.38
N GLY A 222 -2.65 -0.67 17.33
CA GLY A 222 -3.54 -1.79 17.04
C GLY A 222 -4.91 -1.35 16.48
N LEU A 223 -5.45 -2.13 15.55
CA LEU A 223 -6.83 -1.99 15.05
C LEU A 223 -7.69 -3.13 15.60
N THR A 224 -8.88 -2.82 16.10
CA THR A 224 -9.84 -3.81 16.58
C THR A 224 -11.27 -3.45 16.19
N LEU A 225 -12.12 -4.43 15.96
CA LEU A 225 -13.57 -4.20 15.78
C LEU A 225 -14.34 -4.15 17.10
N ALA A 226 -13.65 -4.35 18.23
CA ALA A 226 -14.17 -4.19 19.58
C ALA A 226 -13.79 -2.81 20.17
N ALA A 227 -14.15 -2.57 21.44
CA ALA A 227 -13.72 -1.38 22.17
C ALA A 227 -12.20 -1.31 22.27
N PRO A 228 -11.57 -0.19 21.87
CA PRO A 228 -10.11 -0.08 21.80
C PRO A 228 -9.46 0.07 23.19
N SER A 229 -8.35 -0.60 23.39
CA SER A 229 -7.40 -0.32 24.46
C SER A 229 -6.55 0.93 24.16
N VAL A 230 -5.69 1.34 25.09
CA VAL A 230 -4.72 2.42 24.86
C VAL A 230 -3.81 2.06 23.68
N SER A 231 -3.52 3.02 22.81
CA SER A 231 -2.79 2.85 21.56
C SER A 231 -3.50 1.97 20.53
N GLN A 232 -4.84 1.95 20.55
CA GLN A 232 -5.65 1.25 19.56
C GLN A 232 -6.71 2.16 18.95
N PHE A 233 -7.14 1.80 17.75
CA PHE A 233 -8.39 2.22 17.12
C PHE A 233 -9.40 1.09 17.22
N GLY A 234 -10.66 1.41 17.40
CA GLY A 234 -11.70 0.38 17.53
C GLY A 234 -13.10 0.92 17.31
N ILE A 235 -14.10 0.11 17.69
CA ILE A 235 -15.51 0.46 17.52
C ILE A 235 -16.21 0.35 18.87
N VAL A 236 -16.95 1.42 19.24
CA VAL A 236 -17.78 1.48 20.46
C VAL A 236 -19.15 2.00 20.06
N GLU A 237 -20.20 1.22 20.28
CA GLU A 237 -21.60 1.61 19.99
C GLU A 237 -21.80 2.16 18.57
N GLY A 238 -21.10 1.59 17.59
CA GLY A 238 -21.17 2.01 16.19
C GLY A 238 -20.31 3.24 15.84
N LEU A 239 -19.51 3.77 16.77
CA LEU A 239 -18.56 4.84 16.53
C LEU A 239 -17.15 4.25 16.32
N LEU A 240 -16.44 4.71 15.29
CA LEU A 240 -15.00 4.52 15.13
C LEU A 240 -14.30 5.44 16.15
N VAL A 241 -13.39 4.88 16.92
CA VAL A 241 -12.79 5.55 18.09
C VAL A 241 -11.27 5.47 18.04
N ASP A 242 -10.61 6.63 18.24
CA ASP A 242 -9.16 6.78 18.39
C ASP A 242 -8.78 6.86 19.89
N ARG A 243 -7.97 5.89 20.36
CA ARG A 243 -7.29 5.93 21.67
C ARG A 243 -5.76 5.91 21.51
N ALA A 244 -5.26 6.38 20.38
CA ALA A 244 -3.82 6.38 20.08
C ALA A 244 -3.23 7.78 19.92
N PHE A 245 -3.94 8.69 19.23
CA PHE A 245 -3.42 10.01 18.87
C PHE A 245 -4.10 11.18 19.62
N VAL A 246 -4.89 10.88 20.65
CA VAL A 246 -5.41 11.88 21.57
C VAL A 246 -4.39 12.23 22.65
N GLU A 247 -4.40 13.47 23.14
CA GLU A 247 -3.42 14.00 24.08
C GLU A 247 -3.31 13.14 25.36
N ASN A 248 -4.44 12.78 25.96
CA ASN A 248 -4.51 11.95 27.17
C ASN A 248 -5.15 10.58 26.87
N ARG A 249 -4.50 9.79 25.97
CA ARG A 249 -4.99 8.49 25.52
C ARG A 249 -5.27 7.46 26.64
N ALA A 250 -4.70 7.64 27.83
CA ALA A 250 -4.97 6.77 28.97
C ALA A 250 -6.39 6.97 29.51
N ARG A 251 -6.97 8.17 29.37
CA ARG A 251 -8.28 8.57 29.93
C ARG A 251 -9.27 9.09 28.90
N GLN A 252 -8.80 9.43 27.70
CA GLN A 252 -9.61 10.04 26.63
C GLN A 252 -9.58 9.19 25.37
N ALA A 253 -10.63 9.35 24.59
CA ALA A 253 -10.78 8.82 23.26
C ALA A 253 -11.46 9.87 22.37
N ALA A 254 -11.15 9.90 21.09
CA ALA A 254 -11.87 10.72 20.12
C ALA A 254 -12.82 9.84 19.31
N ALA A 255 -14.08 10.26 19.18
CA ALA A 255 -14.98 9.73 18.18
C ALA A 255 -14.57 10.29 16.81
N LEU A 256 -14.45 9.42 15.81
CA LEU A 256 -13.98 9.80 14.48
C LEU A 256 -15.09 9.83 13.44
N ALA A 257 -15.94 8.81 13.43
CA ALA A 257 -17.04 8.67 12.48
C ALA A 257 -18.02 7.63 13.00
N HIS A 258 -19.26 7.64 12.52
CA HIS A 258 -20.20 6.55 12.77
C HIS A 258 -20.10 5.49 11.67
N VAL A 259 -20.28 4.22 11.99
CA VAL A 259 -20.31 3.12 10.99
C VAL A 259 -21.34 3.41 9.89
N SER A 260 -22.44 4.07 10.22
CA SER A 260 -23.46 4.49 9.25
C SER A 260 -22.96 5.53 8.22
N ASP A 261 -21.85 6.24 8.48
CA ASP A 261 -21.28 7.19 7.52
C ASP A 261 -20.73 6.47 6.29
N LEU A 262 -20.39 5.17 6.43
CA LEU A 262 -19.99 4.30 5.32
C LEU A 262 -21.18 3.76 4.49
N SER A 263 -22.44 4.02 4.93
CA SER A 263 -23.63 3.43 4.28
C SER A 263 -23.84 3.90 2.85
N GLY A 264 -23.42 5.10 2.52
CA GLY A 264 -23.48 5.64 1.15
C GLY A 264 -22.58 4.89 0.15
N ALA A 265 -21.53 4.26 0.66
CA ALA A 265 -20.55 3.48 -0.13
C ALA A 265 -20.82 1.97 -0.08
N TYR A 266 -21.24 1.44 1.07
CA TYR A 266 -21.27 0.00 1.35
C TYR A 266 -22.63 -0.52 1.86
N GLY A 267 -23.67 0.31 1.85
CA GLY A 267 -24.99 -0.05 2.38
C GLY A 267 -25.03 -0.03 3.92
N ALA A 268 -26.18 -0.42 4.48
CA ALA A 268 -26.46 -0.31 5.91
C ALA A 268 -25.54 -1.14 6.82
N HIS A 269 -24.89 -2.18 6.26
CA HIS A 269 -24.08 -3.13 7.01
C HIS A 269 -22.71 -3.33 6.33
N PRO A 270 -21.74 -2.40 6.51
CA PRO A 270 -20.38 -2.60 6.04
C PRO A 270 -19.78 -3.89 6.62
N SER A 271 -19.05 -4.64 5.79
CA SER A 271 -18.40 -5.86 6.27
C SER A 271 -17.26 -5.56 7.24
N ALA A 272 -16.87 -6.57 8.05
CA ALA A 272 -15.72 -6.46 8.95
C ALA A 272 -14.43 -6.00 8.22
N ALA A 273 -14.21 -6.46 6.99
CA ALA A 273 -13.07 -6.05 6.18
C ALA A 273 -13.12 -4.55 5.86
N VAL A 274 -14.27 -4.01 5.43
CA VAL A 274 -14.45 -2.58 5.16
C VAL A 274 -14.25 -1.75 6.42
N LEU A 275 -14.72 -2.23 7.58
CA LEU A 275 -14.50 -1.54 8.86
C LEU A 275 -13.02 -1.52 9.26
N CYS A 276 -12.28 -2.61 9.03
CA CYS A 276 -10.82 -2.63 9.21
C CYS A 276 -10.12 -1.66 8.28
N ASP A 277 -10.51 -1.61 6.99
CA ASP A 277 -9.96 -0.67 6.02
C ASP A 277 -10.21 0.79 6.45
N ALA A 278 -11.42 1.10 6.94
CA ALA A 278 -11.77 2.43 7.43
C ALA A 278 -10.98 2.82 8.69
N LEU A 279 -10.82 1.89 9.65
CA LEU A 279 -9.99 2.12 10.84
C LEU A 279 -8.52 2.34 10.46
N ALA A 280 -7.99 1.58 9.49
CA ALA A 280 -6.62 1.74 9.00
C ALA A 280 -6.42 3.10 8.33
N ALA A 281 -7.34 3.51 7.45
CA ALA A 281 -7.30 4.82 6.80
C ALA A 281 -7.38 5.97 7.82
N ALA A 282 -8.29 5.87 8.80
CA ALA A 282 -8.41 6.83 9.89
C ALA A 282 -7.14 6.90 10.74
N ALA A 283 -6.52 5.76 11.08
CA ALA A 283 -5.30 5.71 11.88
C ALA A 283 -4.10 6.34 11.14
N LEU A 284 -3.95 6.10 9.83
CA LEU A 284 -2.94 6.74 9.00
C LEU A 284 -3.15 8.26 8.91
N ALA A 285 -4.39 8.71 8.71
CA ALA A 285 -4.74 10.13 8.66
C ALA A 285 -4.48 10.82 10.02
N ARG A 286 -4.85 10.19 11.14
CA ARG A 286 -4.57 10.69 12.49
C ARG A 286 -3.07 10.71 12.80
N ALA A 287 -2.31 9.75 12.31
CA ALA A 287 -0.86 9.76 12.40
C ALA A 287 -0.25 10.96 11.65
N TYR A 288 -0.80 11.33 10.51
CA TYR A 288 -0.41 12.54 9.77
C TYR A 288 -0.77 13.83 10.53
N GLY A 289 -1.87 13.83 11.29
CA GLY A 289 -2.33 14.98 12.07
C GLY A 289 -3.70 15.51 11.65
N VAL A 290 -4.45 14.74 10.87
CA VAL A 290 -5.83 15.10 10.48
C VAL A 290 -6.75 15.10 11.69
N GLU A 291 -7.61 16.10 11.83
CA GLU A 291 -8.60 16.19 12.91
C GLU A 291 -9.79 15.24 12.71
N ALA A 292 -10.50 14.93 13.82
CA ALA A 292 -11.56 13.92 13.81
C ALA A 292 -12.71 14.25 12.84
N GLU A 293 -13.06 15.52 12.74
CA GLU A 293 -14.13 16.02 11.87
C GLU A 293 -13.86 15.77 10.40
N ALA A 294 -12.60 15.91 9.97
CA ALA A 294 -12.21 15.62 8.60
C ALA A 294 -12.18 14.11 8.30
N VAL A 295 -11.89 13.27 9.31
CA VAL A 295 -12.02 11.82 9.19
C VAL A 295 -13.49 11.43 8.96
N GLU A 296 -14.42 11.99 9.74
CA GLU A 296 -15.87 11.77 9.57
C GLU A 296 -16.33 12.15 8.16
N GLU A 297 -16.03 13.37 7.74
CA GLU A 297 -16.43 13.88 6.42
C GLU A 297 -15.82 13.06 5.28
N GLY A 298 -14.55 12.69 5.40
CA GLY A 298 -13.86 11.87 4.39
C GLY A 298 -14.48 10.50 4.24
N LEU A 299 -14.80 9.81 5.33
CA LEU A 299 -15.46 8.50 5.29
C LEU A 299 -16.90 8.59 4.78
N ARG A 300 -17.64 9.62 5.15
CA ARG A 300 -19.02 9.87 4.68
C ARG A 300 -19.08 10.15 3.19
N SER A 301 -18.15 10.93 2.68
CA SER A 301 -18.09 11.30 1.25
C SER A 301 -17.38 10.29 0.37
N PHE A 302 -16.69 9.31 0.95
CA PHE A 302 -15.97 8.27 0.20
C PHE A 302 -16.89 7.50 -0.75
N ARG A 303 -16.38 7.21 -1.94
CA ARG A 303 -17.00 6.32 -2.93
C ARG A 303 -15.95 5.32 -3.41
N PRO A 304 -16.23 4.00 -3.33
CA PRO A 304 -15.29 2.98 -3.78
C PRO A 304 -15.03 3.11 -5.28
N ALA A 305 -13.81 2.78 -5.68
CA ALA A 305 -13.48 2.61 -7.08
C ALA A 305 -14.34 1.50 -7.70
N GLY A 306 -14.61 1.58 -9.00
CA GLY A 306 -15.37 0.57 -9.72
C GLY A 306 -14.90 -0.86 -9.48
N HIS A 307 -15.81 -1.82 -9.55
CA HIS A 307 -15.54 -3.26 -9.39
C HIS A 307 -15.14 -3.71 -7.98
N ARG A 308 -15.41 -2.90 -6.94
CA ARG A 308 -15.10 -3.19 -5.52
C ARG A 308 -16.37 -3.02 -4.69
N ARG A 309 -17.20 -4.07 -4.65
CA ARG A 309 -18.49 -4.07 -3.96
C ARG A 309 -19.38 -2.88 -4.37
N ALA A 310 -19.26 -2.44 -5.61
CA ALA A 310 -20.05 -1.35 -6.15
C ALA A 310 -21.48 -1.83 -6.36
N ILE A 311 -22.46 -1.17 -5.75
CA ILE A 311 -23.88 -1.41 -6.04
C ILE A 311 -24.17 -0.87 -7.45
N ILE A 312 -24.48 -1.75 -8.39
CA ILE A 312 -24.70 -1.41 -9.79
C ILE A 312 -26.18 -1.31 -10.16
N ALA A 313 -27.05 -1.97 -9.40
CA ALA A 313 -28.50 -1.90 -9.63
C ALA A 313 -29.30 -2.36 -8.40
N HIS A 314 -30.53 -1.87 -8.32
CA HIS A 314 -31.61 -2.41 -7.49
C HIS A 314 -32.74 -2.80 -8.43
N ALA A 315 -33.03 -4.10 -8.59
CA ALA A 315 -34.08 -4.61 -9.48
C ALA A 315 -34.67 -5.90 -8.92
N ALA A 316 -35.99 -6.07 -9.04
CA ALA A 316 -36.72 -7.24 -8.59
C ALA A 316 -36.44 -7.63 -7.12
N ASP A 317 -36.42 -6.65 -6.21
CA ASP A 317 -36.11 -6.80 -4.80
C ASP A 317 -34.67 -7.34 -4.50
N LEU A 318 -33.81 -7.29 -5.51
CA LEU A 318 -32.41 -7.68 -5.41
C LEU A 318 -31.49 -6.45 -5.48
N THR A 319 -30.40 -6.51 -4.74
CA THR A 319 -29.28 -5.58 -4.87
C THR A 319 -28.18 -6.28 -5.67
N TRP A 320 -27.83 -5.69 -6.81
CA TRP A 320 -26.73 -6.18 -7.66
C TRP A 320 -25.45 -5.47 -7.29
N VAL A 321 -24.44 -6.27 -6.97
CA VAL A 321 -23.13 -5.77 -6.51
C VAL A 321 -22.04 -6.30 -7.43
N ASP A 322 -21.25 -5.39 -7.99
CA ASP A 322 -20.04 -5.72 -8.75
C ASP A 322 -18.83 -5.76 -7.79
N ASP A 323 -18.23 -6.93 -7.66
CA ASP A 323 -17.02 -7.17 -6.88
C ASP A 323 -15.99 -7.99 -7.69
N SER A 324 -15.91 -7.74 -8.99
CA SER A 324 -15.04 -8.48 -9.91
C SER A 324 -13.54 -8.27 -9.64
N LYS A 325 -13.18 -7.34 -8.76
CA LYS A 325 -11.81 -7.19 -8.19
C LYS A 325 -11.50 -8.14 -7.05
N ALA A 326 -12.45 -8.93 -6.54
CA ALA A 326 -12.19 -10.04 -5.62
C ALA A 326 -11.60 -11.24 -6.38
N THR A 327 -10.34 -11.12 -6.78
CA THR A 327 -9.66 -12.06 -7.71
C THR A 327 -9.06 -13.29 -7.03
N ASN A 328 -9.17 -13.40 -5.71
CA ASN A 328 -8.75 -14.58 -4.96
C ASN A 328 -9.84 -15.06 -3.99
N ALA A 329 -9.73 -16.31 -3.52
CA ALA A 329 -10.72 -16.94 -2.64
C ALA A 329 -10.90 -16.20 -1.30
N HIS A 330 -9.83 -15.61 -0.76
CA HIS A 330 -9.88 -14.86 0.50
C HIS A 330 -10.66 -13.55 0.34
N ALA A 331 -10.46 -12.81 -0.76
CA ALA A 331 -11.21 -11.60 -1.07
C ALA A 331 -12.71 -11.92 -1.27
N ALA A 332 -13.03 -12.94 -2.06
CA ALA A 332 -14.40 -13.39 -2.27
C ALA A 332 -15.07 -13.80 -0.95
N ARG A 333 -14.39 -14.57 -0.11
CA ARG A 333 -14.89 -14.97 1.22
C ARG A 333 -15.15 -13.75 2.11
N ALA A 334 -14.25 -12.77 2.15
CA ALA A 334 -14.42 -11.56 2.94
C ALA A 334 -15.63 -10.73 2.47
N SER A 335 -15.86 -10.66 1.16
CA SER A 335 -17.03 -10.02 0.57
C SER A 335 -18.33 -10.71 0.97
N LEU A 336 -18.37 -12.04 0.91
CA LEU A 336 -19.56 -12.83 1.20
C LEU A 336 -19.88 -12.90 2.70
N ALA A 337 -18.88 -12.85 3.59
CA ALA A 337 -19.07 -12.93 5.03
C ALA A 337 -19.95 -11.80 5.61
N GLY A 338 -20.07 -10.66 4.91
CA GLY A 338 -20.93 -9.54 5.31
C GLY A 338 -22.35 -9.57 4.73
N LEU A 339 -22.69 -10.59 3.96
CA LEU A 339 -24.03 -10.68 3.33
C LEU A 339 -25.04 -11.34 4.27
N PRO A 340 -26.33 -10.93 4.21
CA PRO A 340 -27.40 -11.59 4.94
C PRO A 340 -27.53 -13.08 4.57
N PRO A 341 -28.03 -13.94 5.48
CA PRO A 341 -28.36 -15.31 5.13
C PRO A 341 -29.29 -15.37 3.90
N ARG A 342 -29.06 -16.34 2.98
CA ARG A 342 -29.80 -16.55 1.72
C ARG A 342 -29.51 -15.49 0.63
N SER A 343 -28.39 -14.80 0.70
CA SER A 343 -27.94 -14.00 -0.46
C SER A 343 -27.57 -14.92 -1.62
N ALA A 344 -27.94 -14.55 -2.83
CA ALA A 344 -27.51 -15.22 -4.05
C ALA A 344 -26.15 -14.64 -4.50
N ILE A 345 -25.39 -15.47 -5.21
CA ILE A 345 -24.09 -15.10 -5.80
C ILE A 345 -24.21 -15.27 -7.31
#